data_032d872cf08a068353b36ee36bb52eda
#
_entry.id   032d872cf08a068353b36ee36bb52eda
#
_cell.length_a   1.000
_cell.length_b   1.000
_cell.length_c   1.000
_cell.angle_alpha   90.00
_cell.angle_beta   90.00
_cell.angle_gamma   90.00
#
_symmetry.space_group_name_H-M   'P 1'
#
loop_
_entity.id
_entity.type
_entity.pdbx_description
1 polymer ?
#
loop_
_entity_poly.entity_id
_entity_poly.type
_entity_poly.pdbx_seq_one_letter_code
_entity_poly.pdbx_strand_id
1 'polypeptide(L)'
;MDRQKTKVSRPIPGLSREAEEAQLARIIGIAQVNLEKAEKYGTQLSDELHDLMETYGTKDKEALSLFHNTQSQLRENQRDLIRCRKARKKPYFGRIDFRDPKLPCAESYYVGRVGISENSSEPAVIDWRAPVASVYYENTMGHCSYTVKNEGRCEIDLKRKRTYEIADDRLIDFYDSDVVANDELLTKYLARNKNAVLSEIIATIQKEQNAVIRRSPKMNLIVQGV
;
A
#
# COMPACT_ATOMS: atom_id res chain seq x y z
N MET A 1 -24.43 -2.23 25.44
CA MET A 1 -23.07 -2.22 26.05
C MET A 1 -22.09 -1.86 24.94
N ASP A 2 -21.86 -0.55 24.81
CA ASP A 2 -20.97 0.02 23.81
C ASP A 2 -19.51 -0.28 24.16
N ARG A 3 -18.85 -1.10 23.34
CA ARG A 3 -17.40 -1.17 23.35
C ARG A 3 -16.87 -0.01 22.50
N GLN A 4 -16.74 1.16 23.11
CA GLN A 4 -15.85 2.20 22.59
C GLN A 4 -14.44 1.62 22.54
N LYS A 5 -14.05 1.15 21.35
CA LYS A 5 -12.64 0.90 21.04
C LYS A 5 -11.95 2.26 21.03
N THR A 6 -11.25 2.56 22.10
CA THR A 6 -10.31 3.68 22.17
C THR A 6 -9.28 3.47 21.06
N LYS A 7 -9.49 4.10 19.90
CA LYS A 7 -8.45 4.21 18.88
C LYS A 7 -7.32 5.04 19.50
N VAL A 8 -6.25 4.38 19.88
CA VAL A 8 -5.03 5.05 20.29
C VAL A 8 -4.55 5.85 19.08
N SER A 9 -4.62 7.16 19.19
CA SER A 9 -4.10 8.09 18.20
C SER A 9 -2.61 7.80 17.99
N ARG A 10 -2.25 7.40 16.80
CA ARG A 10 -0.83 7.28 16.44
C ARG A 10 -0.23 8.68 16.38
N PRO A 11 0.89 8.94 17.08
CA PRO A 11 1.60 10.18 16.89
C PRO A 11 2.01 10.29 15.42
N ILE A 12 1.79 11.46 14.84
CA ILE A 12 2.30 11.77 13.49
C ILE A 12 3.83 11.64 13.58
N PRO A 13 4.47 10.72 12.83
CA PRO A 13 5.92 10.58 12.88
C PRO A 13 6.59 11.92 12.58
N GLY A 14 7.72 12.18 13.23
CA GLY A 14 8.50 13.38 12.99
C GLY A 14 8.77 13.57 11.49
N LEU A 15 9.01 14.82 11.08
CA LEU A 15 9.11 15.19 9.68
C LEU A 15 10.56 15.31 9.22
N SER A 16 11.52 15.07 10.12
CA SER A 16 12.95 15.09 9.79
C SER A 16 13.32 13.84 8.98
N ARG A 17 14.45 13.93 8.28
CA ARG A 17 14.99 12.81 7.50
C ARG A 17 15.26 11.60 8.39
N GLU A 18 15.84 11.83 9.57
CA GLU A 18 16.15 10.78 10.53
C GLU A 18 14.90 10.05 11.02
N ALA A 19 13.81 10.79 11.25
CA ALA A 19 12.53 10.21 11.65
C ALA A 19 11.91 9.36 10.53
N GLU A 20 12.02 9.81 9.28
CA GLU A 20 11.53 9.05 8.12
C GLU A 20 12.40 7.80 7.84
N GLU A 21 13.71 7.88 8.02
CA GLU A 21 14.62 6.73 7.93
C GLU A 21 14.33 5.70 9.03
N ALA A 22 14.09 6.14 10.26
CA ALA A 22 13.69 5.25 11.36
C ALA A 22 12.35 4.57 11.10
N GLN A 23 11.38 5.30 10.56
CA GLN A 23 10.09 4.73 10.19
C GLN A 23 10.19 3.75 9.01
N LEU A 24 11.02 4.05 8.02
CA LEU A 24 11.32 3.14 6.92
C LEU A 24 11.92 1.83 7.44
N ALA A 25 12.92 1.91 8.32
CA ALA A 25 13.54 0.75 8.92
C ALA A 25 12.52 -0.12 9.70
N ARG A 26 11.62 0.52 10.46
CA ARG A 26 10.54 -0.18 11.17
C ARG A 26 9.61 -0.92 10.19
N ILE A 27 9.18 -0.25 9.13
CA ILE A 27 8.26 -0.85 8.13
C ILE A 27 8.95 -2.00 7.38
N ILE A 28 10.22 -1.87 7.04
CA ILE A 28 11.02 -2.95 6.44
C ILE A 28 11.11 -4.14 7.38
N GLY A 29 11.28 -3.91 8.69
CA GLY A 29 11.26 -4.98 9.70
C GLY A 29 9.94 -5.75 9.71
N ILE A 30 8.81 -5.05 9.66
CA ILE A 30 7.47 -5.68 9.55
C ILE A 30 7.35 -6.48 8.25
N ALA A 31 7.79 -5.92 7.13
CA ALA A 31 7.75 -6.59 5.83
C ALA A 31 8.65 -7.85 5.81
N GLN A 32 9.79 -7.83 6.50
CA GLN A 32 10.67 -8.98 6.65
C GLN A 32 9.99 -10.10 7.44
N VAL A 33 9.38 -9.79 8.58
CA VAL A 33 8.64 -10.77 9.38
C VAL A 33 7.48 -11.39 8.58
N ASN A 34 6.78 -10.59 7.79
CA ASN A 34 5.70 -11.09 6.94
C ASN A 34 6.23 -12.02 5.82
N LEU A 35 7.39 -11.70 5.26
CA LEU A 35 8.07 -12.53 4.27
C LEU A 35 8.44 -13.90 4.87
N GLU A 36 9.06 -13.91 6.05
CA GLU A 36 9.46 -15.14 6.76
C GLU A 36 8.25 -16.03 7.11
N LYS A 37 7.14 -15.42 7.55
CA LYS A 37 5.87 -16.13 7.77
C LYS A 37 5.34 -16.79 6.49
N ALA A 38 5.38 -16.05 5.37
CA ALA A 38 4.93 -16.58 4.09
C ALA A 38 5.86 -17.69 3.55
N GLU A 39 7.18 -17.57 3.75
CA GLU A 39 8.14 -18.63 3.40
C GLU A 39 7.88 -19.90 4.20
N LYS A 40 7.73 -19.77 5.52
CA LYS A 40 7.41 -20.92 6.40
C LYS A 40 6.08 -21.59 6.00
N TYR A 41 5.06 -20.80 5.73
CA TYR A 41 3.76 -21.34 5.29
C TYR A 41 3.86 -22.06 3.95
N GLY A 42 4.63 -21.51 3.01
CA GLY A 42 4.88 -22.18 1.72
C GLY A 42 5.59 -23.53 1.86
N THR A 43 6.56 -23.64 2.78
CA THR A 43 7.22 -24.93 3.09
C THR A 43 6.22 -25.91 3.64
N GLN A 44 5.39 -25.53 4.62
CA GLN A 44 4.36 -26.40 5.20
C GLN A 44 3.39 -26.92 4.14
N LEU A 45 2.91 -26.06 3.23
CA LEU A 45 2.03 -26.50 2.15
C LEU A 45 2.71 -27.45 1.17
N SER A 46 4.00 -27.27 0.93
CA SER A 46 4.79 -28.17 0.06
C SER A 46 4.94 -29.54 0.69
N ASP A 47 5.24 -29.62 1.98
CA ASP A 47 5.37 -30.86 2.74
C ASP A 47 4.02 -31.59 2.78
N GLU A 48 2.92 -30.88 3.05
CA GLU A 48 1.56 -31.44 3.03
C GLU A 48 1.19 -32.02 1.66
N LEU A 49 1.54 -31.34 0.56
CA LEU A 49 1.34 -31.89 -0.79
C LEU A 49 2.13 -33.17 -1.03
N HIS A 50 3.36 -33.23 -0.53
CA HIS A 50 4.20 -34.42 -0.65
C HIS A 50 3.59 -35.61 0.10
N ASP A 51 3.21 -35.40 1.36
CA ASP A 51 2.59 -36.40 2.19
C ASP A 51 1.27 -36.93 1.61
N LEU A 52 0.44 -36.03 1.06
CA LEU A 52 -0.80 -36.44 0.39
C LEU A 52 -0.55 -37.33 -0.83
N MET A 53 0.48 -37.01 -1.62
CA MET A 53 0.84 -37.83 -2.80
C MET A 53 1.40 -39.17 -2.41
N GLU A 54 2.24 -39.25 -1.37
CA GLU A 54 2.82 -40.52 -0.90
C GLU A 54 1.77 -41.44 -0.24
N THR A 55 0.89 -40.87 0.58
CA THR A 55 -0.05 -41.65 1.38
C THR A 55 -1.24 -42.18 0.58
N TYR A 56 -1.83 -41.34 -0.27
CA TYR A 56 -3.11 -41.66 -0.91
C TYR A 56 -3.02 -41.87 -2.43
N GLY A 57 -1.96 -41.36 -3.07
CA GLY A 57 -1.84 -41.38 -4.51
C GLY A 57 -2.99 -40.66 -5.21
N THR A 58 -3.27 -41.04 -6.48
CA THR A 58 -4.30 -40.38 -7.33
C THR A 58 -5.66 -41.10 -7.34
N LYS A 59 -5.84 -42.15 -6.56
CA LYS A 59 -7.04 -43.02 -6.62
C LYS A 59 -8.16 -42.59 -5.66
N ASP A 60 -7.83 -41.88 -4.60
CA ASP A 60 -8.79 -41.43 -3.61
C ASP A 60 -9.35 -40.03 -4.00
N LYS A 61 -10.68 -39.94 -4.13
CA LYS A 61 -11.36 -38.70 -4.54
C LYS A 61 -11.28 -37.61 -3.48
N GLU A 62 -11.30 -37.95 -2.20
CA GLU A 62 -11.22 -36.97 -1.11
C GLU A 62 -9.79 -36.44 -1.01
N ALA A 63 -8.79 -37.30 -1.08
CA ALA A 63 -7.39 -36.92 -1.13
C ALA A 63 -7.06 -36.09 -2.35
N LEU A 64 -7.66 -36.37 -3.50
CA LEU A 64 -7.52 -35.57 -4.71
C LEU A 64 -8.09 -34.14 -4.54
N SER A 65 -9.25 -34.02 -3.88
CA SER A 65 -9.84 -32.70 -3.58
C SER A 65 -8.96 -31.88 -2.64
N LEU A 66 -8.42 -32.52 -1.59
CA LEU A 66 -7.50 -31.89 -0.66
C LEU A 66 -6.20 -31.46 -1.36
N PHE A 67 -5.64 -32.32 -2.21
CA PHE A 67 -4.47 -32.00 -3.03
C PHE A 67 -4.67 -30.75 -3.89
N HIS A 68 -5.82 -30.65 -4.58
CA HIS A 68 -6.12 -29.47 -5.40
C HIS A 68 -6.26 -28.19 -4.57
N ASN A 69 -6.85 -28.29 -3.38
CA ASN A 69 -6.96 -27.16 -2.45
C ASN A 69 -5.60 -26.69 -1.99
N THR A 70 -4.76 -27.59 -1.49
CA THR A 70 -3.41 -27.28 -1.00
C THR A 70 -2.53 -26.75 -2.13
N GLN A 71 -2.65 -27.31 -3.35
CA GLN A 71 -1.96 -26.78 -4.52
C GLN A 71 -2.39 -25.35 -4.87
N SER A 72 -3.68 -25.04 -4.73
CA SER A 72 -4.19 -23.70 -4.98
C SER A 72 -3.67 -22.69 -3.95
N GLN A 73 -3.64 -23.09 -2.67
CA GLN A 73 -3.07 -22.30 -1.58
C GLN A 73 -1.56 -22.06 -1.79
N LEU A 74 -0.82 -23.08 -2.23
CA LEU A 74 0.61 -22.93 -2.53
C LEU A 74 0.86 -21.94 -3.67
N ARG A 75 0.04 -21.97 -4.73
CA ARG A 75 0.13 -20.99 -5.82
C ARG A 75 -0.17 -19.55 -5.36
N GLU A 76 -1.14 -19.40 -4.47
CA GLU A 76 -1.47 -18.09 -3.89
C GLU A 76 -0.33 -17.60 -3.00
N ASN A 77 0.20 -18.45 -2.12
CA ASN A 77 1.36 -18.15 -1.29
C ASN A 77 2.58 -17.74 -2.12
N GLN A 78 2.85 -18.40 -3.25
CA GLN A 78 3.94 -18.00 -4.16
C GLN A 78 3.76 -16.59 -4.72
N ARG A 79 2.53 -16.18 -5.03
CA ARG A 79 2.23 -14.80 -5.45
C ARG A 79 2.46 -13.81 -4.32
N ASP A 80 2.07 -14.17 -3.10
CA ASP A 80 2.27 -13.34 -1.92
C ASP A 80 3.75 -13.21 -1.56
N LEU A 81 4.55 -14.25 -1.70
CA LEU A 81 6.00 -14.18 -1.56
C LEU A 81 6.63 -13.15 -2.50
N ILE A 82 6.22 -13.15 -3.78
CA ILE A 82 6.71 -12.16 -4.75
C ILE A 82 6.31 -10.73 -4.32
N ARG A 83 5.09 -10.55 -3.82
CA ARG A 83 4.60 -9.26 -3.31
C ARG A 83 5.39 -8.82 -2.08
N CYS A 84 5.59 -9.70 -1.10
CA CYS A 84 6.34 -9.41 0.11
C CYS A 84 7.80 -9.04 -0.19
N ARG A 85 8.48 -9.75 -1.09
CA ARG A 85 9.85 -9.43 -1.52
C ARG A 85 9.95 -8.05 -2.17
N LYS A 86 8.96 -7.68 -3.01
CA LYS A 86 8.90 -6.34 -3.62
C LYS A 86 8.59 -5.26 -2.57
N ALA A 87 7.65 -5.53 -1.67
CA ALA A 87 7.27 -4.62 -0.60
C ALA A 87 8.45 -4.35 0.35
N ARG A 88 9.26 -5.34 0.67
CA ARG A 88 10.46 -5.16 1.49
C ARG A 88 11.47 -4.19 0.87
N LYS A 89 11.70 -4.29 -0.46
CA LYS A 89 12.65 -3.40 -1.16
C LYS A 89 12.15 -1.97 -1.32
N LYS A 90 10.85 -1.79 -1.52
CA LYS A 90 10.19 -0.50 -1.69
C LYS A 90 8.81 -0.54 -1.06
N PRO A 91 8.73 -0.38 0.29
CA PRO A 91 7.50 -0.61 1.03
C PRO A 91 6.40 0.40 0.71
N TYR A 92 6.76 1.67 0.47
CA TYR A 92 5.82 2.74 0.16
C TYR A 92 6.46 3.74 -0.81
N PHE A 93 5.64 4.58 -1.37
CA PHE A 93 6.05 5.67 -2.27
C PHE A 93 5.41 7.01 -1.89
N GLY A 94 4.40 6.99 -1.04
CA GLY A 94 3.66 8.17 -0.63
C GLY A 94 3.27 8.15 0.84
N ARG A 95 2.90 9.32 1.34
CA ARG A 95 2.28 9.53 2.64
C ARG A 95 1.24 10.63 2.53
N ILE A 96 0.13 10.45 3.23
CA ILE A 96 -0.92 11.43 3.41
C ILE A 96 -1.13 11.67 4.90
N ASP A 97 -1.15 12.94 5.30
CA ASP A 97 -1.56 13.36 6.63
C ASP A 97 -2.85 14.19 6.49
N PHE A 98 -3.89 13.82 7.19
CA PHE A 98 -5.17 14.50 7.12
C PHE A 98 -5.90 14.53 8.46
N ARG A 99 -6.88 15.41 8.54
CA ARG A 99 -7.80 15.48 9.65
C ARG A 99 -9.20 15.04 9.19
N ASP A 100 -9.71 14.01 9.81
CA ASP A 100 -11.13 13.65 9.71
C ASP A 100 -11.89 14.41 10.80
N PRO A 101 -12.91 15.23 10.46
CA PRO A 101 -13.71 15.94 11.45
C PRO A 101 -14.41 15.03 12.47
N LYS A 102 -14.60 13.76 12.13
CA LYS A 102 -15.23 12.75 12.99
C LYS A 102 -14.25 12.11 13.99
N LEU A 103 -12.95 12.36 13.84
CA LEU A 103 -11.91 11.77 14.66
C LEU A 103 -11.23 12.85 15.52
N PRO A 104 -10.85 12.52 16.76
CA PRO A 104 -10.25 13.49 17.68
C PRO A 104 -8.85 13.95 17.23
N CYS A 105 -8.15 13.14 16.45
CA CYS A 105 -6.76 13.36 16.07
C CYS A 105 -6.56 13.31 14.56
N ALA A 106 -5.48 13.95 14.10
CA ALA A 106 -5.01 13.81 12.72
C ALA A 106 -4.53 12.38 12.46
N GLU A 107 -4.78 11.90 11.27
CA GLU A 107 -4.34 10.58 10.80
C GLU A 107 -3.22 10.70 9.78
N SER A 108 -2.35 9.69 9.75
CA SER A 108 -1.23 9.61 8.83
C SER A 108 -1.14 8.19 8.26
N TYR A 109 -1.08 8.09 6.93
CA TYR A 109 -0.96 6.81 6.26
C TYR A 109 0.18 6.83 5.24
N TYR A 110 1.04 5.83 5.30
CA TYR A 110 1.96 5.51 4.21
C TYR A 110 1.22 4.72 3.14
N VAL A 111 1.46 5.06 1.88
CA VAL A 111 0.81 4.47 0.71
C VAL A 111 1.82 3.65 -0.08
N GLY A 112 1.55 2.36 -0.25
CA GLY A 112 2.42 1.43 -0.96
C GLY A 112 1.70 0.68 -2.08
N ARG A 113 2.45 -0.06 -2.86
CA ARG A 113 1.89 -0.96 -3.89
C ARG A 113 1.19 -2.18 -3.30
N VAL A 114 1.54 -2.50 -2.06
CA VAL A 114 0.98 -3.61 -1.28
C VAL A 114 0.79 -3.11 0.15
N GLY A 115 -0.30 -3.50 0.78
CA GLY A 115 -0.51 -3.21 2.20
C GLY A 115 0.48 -4.02 3.05
N ILE A 116 1.02 -3.39 4.09
CA ILE A 116 1.91 -4.02 5.07
C ILE A 116 1.30 -3.80 6.44
N SER A 117 1.04 -4.88 7.16
CA SER A 117 0.48 -4.86 8.52
C SER A 117 1.31 -5.73 9.44
N GLU A 118 1.48 -5.29 10.65
CA GLU A 118 2.10 -6.08 11.71
C GLU A 118 1.11 -7.15 12.24
N ASN A 119 -0.16 -6.74 12.30
CA ASN A 119 -1.30 -7.58 12.68
C ASN A 119 -2.53 -7.17 11.86
N SER A 120 -3.64 -7.89 12.03
CA SER A 120 -4.88 -7.68 11.26
C SER A 120 -5.57 -6.33 11.51
N SER A 121 -5.18 -5.58 12.54
CA SER A 121 -5.95 -4.42 13.02
C SER A 121 -5.43 -3.08 12.50
N GLU A 122 -4.14 -2.98 12.20
CA GLU A 122 -3.51 -1.70 11.90
C GLU A 122 -2.48 -1.82 10.78
N PRO A 123 -2.75 -1.27 9.59
CA PRO A 123 -1.78 -1.25 8.52
C PRO A 123 -0.65 -0.25 8.82
N ALA A 124 0.60 -0.70 8.70
CA ALA A 124 1.78 0.17 8.69
C ALA A 124 1.88 0.91 7.34
N VAL A 125 1.48 0.25 6.27
CA VAL A 125 1.36 0.81 4.92
C VAL A 125 0.02 0.38 4.35
N ILE A 126 -0.77 1.32 3.83
CA ILE A 126 -2.00 1.03 3.11
C ILE A 126 -1.72 0.72 1.65
N ASP A 127 -2.51 -0.19 1.08
CA ASP A 127 -2.48 -0.44 -0.36
C ASP A 127 -3.01 0.78 -1.13
N TRP A 128 -2.37 1.15 -2.23
CA TRP A 128 -2.75 2.29 -3.07
C TRP A 128 -4.20 2.20 -3.61
N ARG A 129 -4.78 0.99 -3.63
CA ARG A 129 -6.17 0.74 -4.01
C ARG A 129 -7.17 1.02 -2.89
N ALA A 130 -6.71 1.20 -1.66
CA ALA A 130 -7.59 1.57 -0.55
C ALA A 130 -8.34 2.88 -0.85
N PRO A 131 -9.62 3.02 -0.46
CA PRO A 131 -10.40 4.22 -0.75
C PRO A 131 -9.71 5.52 -0.33
N VAL A 132 -9.14 5.57 0.88
CA VAL A 132 -8.44 6.74 1.40
C VAL A 132 -7.17 7.07 0.60
N ALA A 133 -6.52 6.08 -0.01
CA ALA A 133 -5.34 6.31 -0.82
C ALA A 133 -5.64 7.09 -2.13
N SER A 134 -6.91 7.17 -2.56
CA SER A 134 -7.31 8.00 -3.71
C SER A 134 -6.95 9.47 -3.51
N VAL A 135 -7.00 9.94 -2.27
CA VAL A 135 -6.66 11.31 -1.89
C VAL A 135 -5.24 11.69 -2.31
N TYR A 136 -4.30 10.73 -2.29
CA TYR A 136 -2.93 10.96 -2.76
C TYR A 136 -2.87 11.34 -4.24
N TYR A 137 -3.74 10.76 -5.08
CA TYR A 137 -3.71 10.94 -6.54
C TYR A 137 -4.65 12.06 -7.04
N GLU A 138 -5.81 12.19 -6.43
CA GLU A 138 -6.92 12.93 -7.01
C GLU A 138 -7.03 14.35 -6.47
N ASN A 139 -6.50 14.61 -5.28
CA ASN A 139 -6.80 15.83 -4.57
C ASN A 139 -5.60 16.75 -4.38
N THR A 140 -5.90 18.03 -4.42
CA THR A 140 -5.06 19.10 -3.92
C THR A 140 -5.20 19.20 -2.39
N MET A 141 -4.29 19.91 -1.75
CA MET A 141 -4.32 20.17 -0.32
C MET A 141 -5.62 20.84 0.12
N GLY A 142 -5.98 20.66 1.39
CA GLY A 142 -7.17 21.24 2.00
C GLY A 142 -8.38 20.29 1.99
N HIS A 143 -9.56 20.90 1.92
CA HIS A 143 -10.81 20.15 2.02
C HIS A 143 -11.02 19.23 0.81
N CYS A 144 -11.17 17.95 1.06
CA CYS A 144 -11.37 16.94 0.03
C CYS A 144 -12.18 15.75 0.58
N SER A 145 -12.48 14.79 -0.28
CA SER A 145 -13.26 13.63 0.12
C SER A 145 -12.87 12.38 -0.64
N TYR A 146 -13.14 11.23 -0.04
CA TYR A 146 -13.05 9.93 -0.70
C TYR A 146 -14.31 9.12 -0.42
N THR A 147 -14.57 8.08 -1.22
CA THR A 147 -15.78 7.25 -1.09
C THR A 147 -15.42 5.85 -0.64
N VAL A 148 -16.05 5.40 0.43
CA VAL A 148 -15.96 4.02 0.92
C VAL A 148 -17.21 3.26 0.49
N LYS A 149 -17.03 2.09 -0.11
CA LYS A 149 -18.15 1.23 -0.50
C LYS A 149 -18.95 0.85 0.76
N ASN A 150 -20.25 1.09 0.75
CA ASN A 150 -21.22 0.87 1.84
C ASN A 150 -21.19 1.88 2.99
N GLU A 151 -20.18 2.76 3.11
CA GLU A 151 -20.11 3.81 4.15
C GLU A 151 -20.40 5.20 3.58
N GLY A 152 -20.29 5.36 2.25
CA GLY A 152 -20.55 6.60 1.57
C GLY A 152 -19.33 7.51 1.47
N ARG A 153 -19.60 8.81 1.40
CA ARG A 153 -18.60 9.86 1.22
C ARG A 153 -18.01 10.28 2.58
N CYS A 154 -16.68 10.26 2.67
CA CYS A 154 -15.90 10.70 3.81
C CYS A 154 -15.23 12.03 3.48
N GLU A 155 -15.58 13.08 4.21
CA GLU A 155 -14.97 14.42 4.08
C GLU A 155 -13.78 14.51 5.01
N ILE A 156 -12.65 15.01 4.51
CA ILE A 156 -11.41 15.18 5.26
C ILE A 156 -10.72 16.49 4.89
N ASP A 157 -9.77 16.90 5.70
CA ASP A 157 -8.91 18.05 5.44
C ASP A 157 -7.46 17.54 5.27
N LEU A 158 -6.98 17.47 4.02
CA LEU A 158 -5.66 16.99 3.67
C LEU A 158 -4.60 18.03 4.03
N LYS A 159 -3.75 17.68 4.99
CA LYS A 159 -2.72 18.59 5.56
C LYS A 159 -1.36 18.42 4.93
N ARG A 160 -1.07 17.23 4.42
CA ARG A 160 0.20 16.91 3.76
C ARG A 160 0.07 15.78 2.80
N LYS A 161 0.81 15.89 1.73
CA LYS A 161 1.06 14.84 0.76
C LYS A 161 2.56 14.79 0.47
N ARG A 162 3.20 13.71 0.89
CA ARG A 162 4.64 13.49 0.73
C ARG A 162 4.90 12.34 -0.22
N THR A 163 5.85 12.51 -1.12
CA THR A 163 6.35 11.49 -2.04
C THR A 163 7.73 11.05 -1.62
N TYR A 164 8.03 9.76 -1.72
CA TYR A 164 9.30 9.18 -1.34
C TYR A 164 9.98 8.51 -2.52
N GLU A 165 11.26 8.71 -2.63
CA GLU A 165 12.16 7.94 -3.47
C GLU A 165 12.91 6.93 -2.59
N ILE A 166 12.54 5.65 -2.73
CA ILE A 166 13.14 4.54 -2.00
C ILE A 166 13.72 3.57 -3.02
N ALA A 167 14.98 3.21 -2.87
CA ALA A 167 15.66 2.22 -3.69
C ALA A 167 16.45 1.27 -2.80
N ASP A 168 16.27 -0.04 -3.02
CA ASP A 168 16.95 -1.12 -2.32
C ASP A 168 16.99 -0.92 -0.79
N ASP A 169 15.77 -0.73 -0.20
CA ASP A 169 15.51 -0.53 1.23
C ASP A 169 16.09 0.76 1.85
N ARG A 170 16.58 1.70 1.03
CA ARG A 170 17.15 2.98 1.48
C ARG A 170 16.30 4.16 1.04
N LEU A 171 16.16 5.12 1.93
CA LEU A 171 15.55 6.40 1.62
C LEU A 171 16.55 7.25 0.83
N ILE A 172 16.26 7.45 -0.46
CA ILE A 172 17.07 8.30 -1.33
C ILE A 172 16.68 9.76 -1.10
N ASP A 173 15.39 10.09 -1.29
CA ASP A 173 14.88 11.43 -1.11
C ASP A 173 13.38 11.42 -0.81
N PHE A 174 12.84 12.56 -0.38
CA PHE A 174 11.42 12.80 -0.25
C PHE A 174 11.09 14.29 -0.43
N TYR A 175 9.87 14.57 -0.84
CA TYR A 175 9.38 15.94 -1.01
C TYR A 175 7.89 16.06 -0.70
N ASP A 176 7.50 17.22 -0.17
CA ASP A 176 6.12 17.55 0.11
C ASP A 176 5.51 18.29 -1.11
N SER A 177 4.30 17.91 -1.52
CA SER A 177 3.63 18.48 -2.70
C SER A 177 3.30 19.98 -2.57
N ASP A 178 3.27 20.50 -1.35
CA ASP A 178 3.00 21.91 -1.08
C ASP A 178 4.15 22.84 -1.51
N VAL A 179 5.37 22.30 -1.56
CA VAL A 179 6.58 23.07 -1.93
C VAL A 179 6.64 23.30 -3.44
N VAL A 180 5.92 22.50 -4.22
CA VAL A 180 5.91 22.55 -5.69
C VAL A 180 5.06 23.72 -6.24
N ALA A 181 4.22 24.35 -5.40
CA ALA A 181 3.40 25.49 -5.82
C ALA A 181 4.18 26.80 -5.99
N ASN A 182 5.47 26.84 -5.66
CA ASN A 182 6.33 28.03 -5.82
C ASN A 182 7.24 27.85 -7.04
N ASP A 183 6.98 28.57 -8.13
CA ASP A 183 7.66 28.47 -9.43
C ASP A 183 9.20 28.47 -9.34
N GLU A 184 9.78 29.19 -8.40
CA GLU A 184 11.25 29.27 -8.22
C GLU A 184 11.84 28.01 -7.58
N LEU A 185 11.12 27.38 -6.65
CA LEU A 185 11.52 26.13 -6.03
C LEU A 185 11.30 24.95 -6.98
N LEU A 186 10.21 24.98 -7.75
CA LEU A 186 9.94 24.02 -8.80
C LEU A 186 11.06 24.02 -9.86
N THR A 187 11.48 25.19 -10.30
CA THR A 187 12.57 25.33 -11.28
C THR A 187 13.91 24.82 -10.73
N LYS A 188 14.23 25.10 -9.47
CA LYS A 188 15.44 24.57 -8.79
C LYS A 188 15.36 23.06 -8.58
N TYR A 189 14.19 22.55 -8.26
CA TYR A 189 13.93 21.12 -8.07
C TYR A 189 14.00 20.36 -9.41
N LEU A 190 13.40 20.89 -10.47
CA LEU A 190 13.46 20.33 -11.84
C LEU A 190 14.88 20.39 -12.41
N ALA A 191 15.66 21.42 -12.12
CA ALA A 191 17.05 21.52 -12.52
C ALA A 191 17.97 20.51 -11.82
N ARG A 192 17.65 20.14 -10.59
CA ARG A 192 18.37 19.11 -9.80
C ARG A 192 17.96 17.67 -10.16
N ASN A 193 16.72 17.46 -10.54
CA ASN A 193 16.13 16.13 -10.75
C ASN A 193 15.44 16.06 -12.12
N LYS A 194 16.14 15.63 -13.16
CA LYS A 194 15.52 15.25 -14.44
C LYS A 194 14.39 14.21 -14.28
N ASN A 195 14.43 13.47 -13.17
CA ASN A 195 13.41 12.49 -12.80
C ASN A 195 12.14 13.10 -12.20
N ALA A 196 12.15 14.36 -11.75
CA ALA A 196 10.97 15.01 -11.15
C ALA A 196 9.88 15.31 -12.19
N VAL A 197 10.26 15.75 -13.39
CA VAL A 197 9.31 15.94 -14.51
C VAL A 197 8.68 14.61 -14.90
N LEU A 198 9.48 13.55 -14.93
CA LEU A 198 8.99 12.20 -15.18
C LEU A 198 8.04 11.72 -14.08
N SER A 199 8.31 12.08 -12.82
CA SER A 199 7.45 11.75 -11.69
C SER A 199 6.10 12.47 -11.76
N GLU A 200 6.04 13.69 -12.22
CA GLU A 200 4.79 14.44 -12.40
C GLU A 200 3.95 13.87 -13.56
N ILE A 201 4.60 13.53 -14.67
CA ILE A 201 3.95 12.82 -15.80
C ILE A 201 3.43 11.47 -15.32
N ILE A 202 4.23 10.70 -14.58
CA ILE A 202 3.82 9.41 -14.02
C ILE A 202 2.65 9.60 -13.05
N ALA A 203 2.64 10.63 -12.21
CA ALA A 203 1.54 10.93 -11.30
C ALA A 203 0.25 11.26 -12.06
N THR A 204 0.34 12.00 -13.17
CA THR A 204 -0.81 12.30 -14.03
C THR A 204 -1.37 11.04 -14.69
N ILE A 205 -0.50 10.21 -15.27
CA ILE A 205 -0.89 8.92 -15.85
C ILE A 205 -1.50 8.01 -14.77
N GLN A 206 -0.92 7.98 -13.58
CA GLN A 206 -1.46 7.20 -12.46
C GLN A 206 -2.84 7.69 -12.02
N LYS A 207 -3.09 9.00 -12.05
CA LYS A 207 -4.41 9.58 -11.76
C LYS A 207 -5.48 9.10 -12.74
N GLU A 208 -5.19 9.12 -14.02
CA GLU A 208 -6.08 8.63 -15.07
C GLU A 208 -6.32 7.13 -14.97
N GLN A 209 -5.26 6.34 -14.78
CA GLN A 209 -5.34 4.90 -14.55
C GLN A 209 -6.16 4.57 -13.29
N ASN A 210 -5.94 5.33 -12.21
CA ASN A 210 -6.67 5.17 -10.95
C ASN A 210 -8.17 5.44 -11.15
N ALA A 211 -8.54 6.46 -11.92
CA ALA A 211 -9.93 6.76 -12.26
C ALA A 211 -10.61 5.62 -13.05
N VAL A 212 -9.88 4.98 -13.96
CA VAL A 212 -10.35 3.81 -14.71
C VAL A 212 -10.55 2.60 -13.79
N ILE A 213 -9.57 2.30 -12.94
CA ILE A 213 -9.58 1.14 -12.02
C ILE A 213 -10.70 1.25 -10.99
N ARG A 214 -11.03 2.47 -10.54
CA ARG A 214 -12.07 2.73 -9.53
C ARG A 214 -13.48 2.85 -10.10
N ARG A 215 -13.64 2.84 -11.43
CA ARG A 215 -14.99 2.81 -12.02
C ARG A 215 -15.73 1.56 -11.62
N SER A 216 -17.04 1.72 -11.38
CA SER A 216 -17.91 0.59 -11.02
C SER A 216 -17.93 -0.46 -12.14
N PRO A 217 -17.81 -1.78 -11.84
CA PRO A 217 -17.76 -2.85 -12.83
C PRO A 217 -19.11 -3.14 -13.52
N LYS A 218 -20.08 -2.24 -13.44
CA LYS A 218 -21.40 -2.42 -14.04
C LYS A 218 -21.42 -2.31 -15.58
N MET A 219 -20.34 -1.89 -16.19
CA MET A 219 -20.21 -1.76 -17.65
C MET A 219 -18.85 -2.29 -18.10
N ASN A 220 -18.82 -2.94 -19.26
CA ASN A 220 -17.57 -3.29 -19.91
C ASN A 220 -16.85 -2.01 -20.30
N LEU A 221 -15.58 -1.90 -19.92
CA LEU A 221 -14.73 -0.75 -20.22
C LEU A 221 -13.66 -1.21 -21.20
N ILE A 222 -13.61 -0.56 -22.36
CA ILE A 222 -12.53 -0.72 -23.32
C ILE A 222 -11.58 0.46 -23.12
N VAL A 223 -10.33 0.18 -22.77
CA VAL A 223 -9.27 1.19 -22.65
C VAL A 223 -8.40 1.08 -23.88
N GLN A 224 -8.38 2.13 -24.69
CA GLN A 224 -7.50 2.23 -25.84
C GLN A 224 -6.32 3.12 -25.47
N GLY A 225 -5.11 2.57 -25.54
CA GLY A 225 -3.87 3.33 -25.41
C GLY A 225 -3.42 3.87 -26.75
N VAL A 226 -2.68 4.98 -26.72
CA VAL A 226 -1.94 5.55 -27.85
C VAL A 226 -0.51 5.09 -27.78
#